data_dbf242b9843c4845878f8f22d7c833ae
#
_entry.id   dbf242b9843c4845878f8f22d7c833ae
#
_cell.length_a   1.000
_cell.length_b   1.000
_cell.length_c   1.000
_cell.angle_alpha   90.00
_cell.angle_beta   90.00
_cell.angle_gamma   90.00
#
_symmetry.space_group_name_H-M   'P 1'
#
loop_
_entity.id
_entity.type
_entity.pdbx_description
1 polymer ?
#
loop_
_entity_poly.entity_id
_entity_poly.type
_entity_poly.pdbx_seq_one_letter_code
_entity_poly.pdbx_strand_id
1 'polypeptide(L)'
;LFRAVRKEEFIDLRLPEGISGYPSREESPHDWIENSHASTVLSYAHGLASAYSLSDDKRRVVAVVGDGSLTGGMAFEGLNNLGHSGKKVTIILNDNGRSYAPTISRLSESLIRIRSNPTYMRRQRRLEKLAESMPWVGEILERGISATKAAIREMFEPPAFFEALGITYLGPFDGHNIEEIEQALSNAVEFEGPVVLHVLTQKGRGHAPAEQDSIKHMHDTSGMKSGSYTEAFSEAIVKVGESNSKVVAITAAMPDSTGLLSFRERFPDRCFDVGIAEQHAVTAAAGMAMGGLRPVVAVYSTFLTRAIDQINLDVGLHELPVIFCND
;
A
#
# COMPACT_ATOMS: atom_id res chain seq x y z
N LEU A 1 -10.91 5.70 14.54
CA LEU A 1 -12.16 6.45 14.57
C LEU A 1 -13.26 5.68 15.31
N PHE A 2 -13.45 4.42 15.07
CA PHE A 2 -14.41 3.60 15.83
C PHE A 2 -13.97 3.38 17.27
N ARG A 3 -12.67 3.40 17.51
CA ARG A 3 -12.12 3.56 18.86
C ARG A 3 -12.36 4.93 19.46
N ALA A 4 -12.91 5.92 18.71
CA ALA A 4 -13.30 7.22 19.26
C ALA A 4 -14.36 7.11 20.35
N VAL A 5 -15.15 6.04 20.36
CA VAL A 5 -16.05 5.72 21.48
C VAL A 5 -15.27 5.36 22.74
N ARG A 6 -13.99 4.97 22.59
CA ARG A 6 -13.03 4.60 23.65
C ARG A 6 -11.88 5.58 23.73
N LYS A 7 -12.14 6.88 23.49
CA LYS A 7 -11.11 7.93 23.43
C LYS A 7 -10.24 7.98 24.69
N GLU A 8 -10.81 7.70 25.84
CA GLU A 8 -10.13 7.73 27.14
C GLU A 8 -9.13 6.56 27.25
N GLU A 9 -9.42 5.42 26.63
CA GLU A 9 -8.56 4.22 26.64
C GLU A 9 -7.30 4.40 25.79
N PHE A 10 -7.25 5.42 24.89
CA PHE A 10 -6.07 5.70 24.08
C PHE A 10 -4.86 6.17 24.88
N ILE A 11 -5.06 6.63 26.12
CA ILE A 11 -3.96 7.01 27.04
C ILE A 11 -3.09 5.78 27.32
N ASP A 12 -3.70 4.61 27.43
CA ASP A 12 -3.05 3.35 27.75
C ASP A 12 -2.72 2.49 26.51
N LEU A 13 -2.70 3.12 25.32
CA LEU A 13 -2.38 2.42 24.07
C LEU A 13 -1.00 1.74 24.16
N ARG A 14 -0.98 0.41 23.95
CA ARG A 14 0.21 -0.46 24.03
C ARG A 14 0.84 -0.59 25.41
N LEU A 15 0.18 -0.14 26.46
CA LEU A 15 0.58 -0.43 27.83
C LEU A 15 0.03 -1.80 28.28
N PRO A 16 0.62 -2.45 29.29
CA PRO A 16 -0.01 -3.59 29.93
C PRO A 16 -1.43 -3.23 30.38
N GLU A 17 -2.39 -4.11 30.15
CA GLU A 17 -3.83 -3.90 30.42
C GLU A 17 -4.51 -2.80 29.58
N GLY A 18 -3.76 -2.10 28.71
CA GLY A 18 -4.29 -1.10 27.78
C GLY A 18 -4.74 -1.70 26.45
N ILE A 19 -5.26 -0.82 25.55
CA ILE A 19 -5.66 -1.26 24.21
C ILE A 19 -4.47 -1.62 23.32
N SER A 20 -4.64 -2.63 22.50
CA SER A 20 -3.67 -3.08 21.50
C SER A 20 -3.30 -1.99 20.48
N GLY A 21 -2.11 -2.04 19.95
CA GLY A 21 -1.67 -1.19 18.83
C GLY A 21 -2.35 -1.49 17.50
N TYR A 22 -3.03 -2.65 17.40
CA TYR A 22 -3.81 -3.10 16.24
C TYR A 22 -5.26 -3.36 16.65
N PRO A 23 -6.21 -3.49 15.69
CA PRO A 23 -7.54 -3.98 15.98
C PRO A 23 -7.49 -5.35 16.68
N SER A 24 -8.30 -5.52 17.71
CA SER A 24 -8.41 -6.77 18.46
C SER A 24 -9.87 -7.15 18.67
N ARG A 25 -10.21 -8.39 18.35
CA ARG A 25 -11.57 -8.92 18.46
C ARG A 25 -12.01 -9.03 19.92
N GLU A 26 -11.08 -9.16 20.84
CA GLU A 26 -11.34 -9.16 22.28
C GLU A 26 -11.73 -7.77 22.78
N GLU A 27 -11.24 -6.71 22.13
CA GLU A 27 -11.50 -5.33 22.53
C GLU A 27 -12.83 -4.77 21.99
N SER A 28 -13.31 -5.26 20.83
CA SER A 28 -14.51 -4.71 20.21
C SER A 28 -15.17 -5.67 19.23
N PRO A 29 -16.52 -5.78 19.24
CA PRO A 29 -17.26 -6.54 18.23
C PRO A 29 -17.17 -5.90 16.83
N HIS A 30 -16.63 -4.69 16.71
CA HIS A 30 -16.39 -4.01 15.43
C HIS A 30 -15.02 -4.36 14.84
N ASP A 31 -14.13 -4.95 15.60
CA ASP A 31 -12.79 -5.37 15.16
C ASP A 31 -12.87 -6.82 14.64
N TRP A 32 -13.18 -7.01 13.36
CA TRP A 32 -13.40 -8.34 12.78
C TRP A 32 -12.10 -9.03 12.35
N ILE A 33 -11.07 -8.26 12.05
CA ILE A 33 -9.82 -8.75 11.47
C ILE A 33 -8.66 -8.31 12.34
N GLU A 34 -7.92 -9.29 12.84
CA GLU A 34 -6.67 -9.10 13.58
C GLU A 34 -5.51 -9.45 12.64
N ASN A 35 -4.90 -8.44 12.05
CA ASN A 35 -3.80 -8.65 11.14
C ASN A 35 -2.91 -7.42 11.05
N SER A 36 -1.61 -7.59 11.31
CA SER A 36 -0.61 -6.53 11.16
C SER A 36 -0.02 -6.47 9.75
N HIS A 37 -0.27 -7.49 8.90
CA HIS A 37 0.28 -7.57 7.56
C HIS A 37 -0.53 -6.72 6.58
N ALA A 38 0.13 -5.88 5.82
CA ALA A 38 -0.47 -5.09 4.74
C ALA A 38 -0.93 -5.98 3.56
N SER A 39 -1.62 -5.41 2.59
CA SER A 39 -2.04 -6.02 1.31
C SER A 39 -3.14 -7.08 1.39
N THR A 40 -3.70 -7.39 2.58
CA THR A 40 -4.72 -8.44 2.77
C THR A 40 -6.16 -7.95 2.61
N VAL A 41 -6.42 -6.64 2.77
CA VAL A 41 -7.76 -6.06 2.87
C VAL A 41 -8.63 -6.35 1.64
N LEU A 42 -8.05 -6.39 0.44
CA LEU A 42 -8.80 -6.62 -0.81
C LEU A 42 -9.32 -8.06 -0.90
N SER A 43 -8.54 -9.03 -0.42
CA SER A 43 -8.96 -10.42 -0.35
C SER A 43 -10.05 -10.63 0.69
N TYR A 44 -9.95 -9.99 1.87
CA TYR A 44 -11.03 -9.98 2.85
C TYR A 44 -12.31 -9.35 2.29
N ALA A 45 -12.18 -8.22 1.60
CA ALA A 45 -13.31 -7.54 0.99
C ALA A 45 -14.00 -8.39 -0.08
N HIS A 46 -13.23 -9.08 -0.92
CA HIS A 46 -13.75 -10.04 -1.90
C HIS A 46 -14.52 -11.18 -1.24
N GLY A 47 -13.94 -11.77 -0.19
CA GLY A 47 -14.59 -12.85 0.59
C GLY A 47 -15.90 -12.40 1.23
N LEU A 48 -15.90 -11.23 1.89
CA LEU A 48 -17.11 -10.68 2.51
C LEU A 48 -18.20 -10.35 1.48
N ALA A 49 -17.83 -9.67 0.38
CA ALA A 49 -18.78 -9.35 -0.69
C ALA A 49 -19.38 -10.61 -1.34
N SER A 50 -18.57 -11.66 -1.48
CA SER A 50 -19.05 -12.96 -1.99
C SER A 50 -20.03 -13.61 -1.02
N ALA A 51 -19.73 -13.62 0.28
CA ALA A 51 -20.61 -14.15 1.32
C ALA A 51 -21.94 -13.39 1.35
N TYR A 52 -21.91 -12.07 1.32
CA TYR A 52 -23.14 -11.25 1.32
C TYR A 52 -23.99 -11.47 0.06
N SER A 53 -23.32 -11.61 -1.09
CA SER A 53 -24.02 -11.94 -2.35
C SER A 53 -24.73 -13.28 -2.32
N LEU A 54 -24.17 -14.30 -1.64
CA LEU A 54 -24.74 -15.64 -1.54
C LEU A 54 -25.85 -15.73 -0.47
N SER A 55 -25.82 -14.90 0.54
CA SER A 55 -26.80 -14.86 1.61
C SER A 55 -27.91 -13.82 1.42
N ASP A 56 -27.96 -13.14 0.28
CA ASP A 56 -28.85 -12.00 0.00
C ASP A 56 -28.72 -10.88 1.05
N ASP A 57 -27.56 -10.76 1.65
CA ASP A 57 -27.23 -9.72 2.60
C ASP A 57 -26.90 -8.42 1.85
N LYS A 58 -27.59 -7.33 2.20
CA LYS A 58 -27.44 -6.04 1.51
C LYS A 58 -26.36 -5.14 2.11
N ARG A 59 -25.58 -5.65 3.07
CA ARG A 59 -24.44 -4.90 3.60
C ARG A 59 -23.44 -4.60 2.50
N ARG A 60 -22.85 -3.42 2.60
CA ARG A 60 -21.83 -2.98 1.67
C ARG A 60 -20.45 -3.22 2.25
N VAL A 61 -19.50 -3.52 1.37
CA VAL A 61 -18.11 -3.71 1.74
C VAL A 61 -17.31 -2.51 1.26
N VAL A 62 -16.65 -1.83 2.18
CA VAL A 62 -15.72 -0.73 1.90
C VAL A 62 -14.33 -1.15 2.38
N ALA A 63 -13.37 -1.19 1.47
CA ALA A 63 -11.98 -1.54 1.74
C ALA A 63 -11.12 -0.29 1.69
N VAL A 64 -10.44 0.07 2.78
CA VAL A 64 -9.47 1.18 2.78
C VAL A 64 -8.07 0.59 2.62
N VAL A 65 -7.37 0.98 1.57
CA VAL A 65 -6.03 0.49 1.25
C VAL A 65 -5.07 1.65 1.00
N GLY A 66 -3.89 1.61 1.63
CA GLY A 66 -2.82 2.57 1.33
C GLY A 66 -2.08 2.21 0.04
N ASP A 67 -1.53 3.22 -0.65
CA ASP A 67 -0.72 3.05 -1.86
C ASP A 67 0.48 2.11 -1.65
N GLY A 68 1.13 2.17 -0.50
CA GLY A 68 2.20 1.24 -0.12
C GLY A 68 1.74 -0.23 -0.10
N SER A 69 0.51 -0.49 0.34
CA SER A 69 -0.05 -1.85 0.38
C SER A 69 -0.28 -2.45 -1.01
N LEU A 70 -0.43 -1.62 -2.04
CA LEU A 70 -0.56 -2.07 -3.44
C LEU A 70 0.76 -2.57 -4.03
N THR A 71 1.88 -2.44 -3.35
CA THR A 71 3.15 -3.02 -3.79
C THR A 71 3.27 -4.52 -3.52
N GLY A 72 2.41 -5.05 -2.64
CA GLY A 72 2.38 -6.47 -2.30
C GLY A 72 1.63 -7.33 -3.32
N GLY A 73 2.13 -8.54 -3.61
CA GLY A 73 1.53 -9.46 -4.58
C GLY A 73 0.07 -9.79 -4.26
N MET A 74 -0.25 -10.04 -2.99
CA MET A 74 -1.60 -10.36 -2.53
C MET A 74 -2.63 -9.25 -2.85
N ALA A 75 -2.19 -7.97 -2.87
CA ALA A 75 -3.07 -6.88 -3.29
C ALA A 75 -3.43 -6.98 -4.79
N PHE A 76 -2.46 -7.34 -5.65
CA PHE A 76 -2.72 -7.58 -7.07
C PHE A 76 -3.65 -8.77 -7.29
N GLU A 77 -3.46 -9.86 -6.54
CA GLU A 77 -4.35 -11.02 -6.57
C GLU A 77 -5.78 -10.62 -6.17
N GLY A 78 -5.90 -9.82 -5.09
CA GLY A 78 -7.18 -9.29 -4.62
C GLY A 78 -7.87 -8.40 -5.65
N LEU A 79 -7.16 -7.47 -6.28
CA LEU A 79 -7.69 -6.61 -7.34
C LEU A 79 -8.16 -7.41 -8.55
N ASN A 80 -7.32 -8.33 -9.03
CA ASN A 80 -7.65 -9.17 -10.18
C ASN A 80 -8.91 -10.01 -9.93
N ASN A 81 -9.03 -10.61 -8.75
CA ASN A 81 -10.20 -11.41 -8.40
C ASN A 81 -11.46 -10.57 -8.20
N LEU A 82 -11.35 -9.39 -7.60
CA LEU A 82 -12.47 -8.45 -7.46
C LEU A 82 -12.99 -8.01 -8.83
N GLY A 83 -12.10 -7.60 -9.73
CA GLY A 83 -12.48 -7.21 -11.08
C GLY A 83 -13.14 -8.34 -11.86
N HIS A 84 -12.55 -9.56 -11.83
CA HIS A 84 -13.09 -10.73 -12.49
C HIS A 84 -14.48 -11.13 -11.95
N SER A 85 -14.67 -11.10 -10.64
CA SER A 85 -15.93 -11.52 -10.00
C SER A 85 -17.05 -10.50 -10.12
N GLY A 86 -16.73 -9.23 -10.40
CA GLY A 86 -17.70 -8.13 -10.48
C GLY A 86 -18.44 -7.84 -9.16
N LYS A 87 -17.90 -8.30 -8.01
CA LYS A 87 -18.56 -8.09 -6.71
C LYS A 87 -18.53 -6.62 -6.31
N LYS A 88 -19.65 -6.15 -5.71
CA LYS A 88 -19.79 -4.77 -5.24
C LYS A 88 -18.89 -4.49 -4.03
N VAL A 89 -17.73 -3.89 -4.29
CA VAL A 89 -16.79 -3.44 -3.27
C VAL A 89 -16.36 -2.02 -3.60
N THR A 90 -16.47 -1.12 -2.63
CA THR A 90 -15.89 0.21 -2.73
C THR A 90 -14.49 0.20 -2.14
N ILE A 91 -13.48 0.46 -2.96
CA ILE A 91 -12.08 0.49 -2.56
C ILE A 91 -11.66 1.96 -2.42
N ILE A 92 -11.31 2.39 -1.21
CA ILE A 92 -10.73 3.71 -0.96
C ILE A 92 -9.21 3.56 -1.04
N LEU A 93 -8.63 4.03 -2.14
CA LEU A 93 -7.18 4.10 -2.29
C LEU A 93 -6.67 5.38 -1.63
N ASN A 94 -6.13 5.24 -0.43
CA ASN A 94 -5.50 6.33 0.31
C ASN A 94 -4.06 6.52 -0.17
N ASP A 95 -3.87 7.45 -1.10
CA ASP A 95 -2.57 7.79 -1.68
C ASP A 95 -1.94 8.95 -0.93
N ASN A 96 -0.88 8.67 -0.18
CA ASN A 96 -0.01 9.68 0.41
C ASN A 96 1.46 9.55 -0.07
N GLY A 97 1.75 8.59 -0.96
CA GLY A 97 3.05 8.34 -1.56
C GLY A 97 4.07 7.73 -0.60
N ARG A 98 3.65 7.20 0.53
CA ARG A 98 4.57 6.69 1.56
C ARG A 98 4.01 5.49 2.33
N SER A 99 4.93 4.57 2.67
CA SER A 99 4.79 3.63 3.78
C SER A 99 5.74 4.03 4.92
N TYR A 100 6.68 3.20 5.36
CA TYR A 100 7.83 3.61 6.16
C TYR A 100 8.78 4.51 5.35
N ALA A 101 8.97 4.21 4.08
CA ALA A 101 9.74 4.95 3.10
C ALA A 101 8.82 5.45 1.96
N PRO A 102 9.31 6.29 1.04
CA PRO A 102 8.59 6.58 -0.19
C PRO A 102 8.20 5.29 -0.92
N THR A 103 6.96 5.20 -1.38
CA THR A 103 6.44 3.99 -2.04
C THR A 103 7.16 3.76 -3.37
N ILE A 104 7.74 2.57 -3.56
CA ILE A 104 8.50 2.20 -4.74
C ILE A 104 7.68 1.24 -5.59
N SER A 105 7.09 1.73 -6.68
CA SER A 105 6.49 0.90 -7.74
C SER A 105 6.17 1.74 -8.97
N ARG A 106 6.06 1.10 -10.14
CA ARG A 106 5.59 1.78 -11.36
C ARG A 106 4.17 2.32 -11.21
N LEU A 107 3.29 1.60 -10.53
CA LEU A 107 1.95 2.08 -10.22
C LEU A 107 2.01 3.33 -9.35
N SER A 108 2.85 3.35 -8.31
CA SER A 108 3.03 4.52 -7.45
C SER A 108 3.63 5.70 -8.20
N GLU A 109 4.59 5.48 -9.12
CA GLU A 109 5.12 6.54 -9.98
C GLU A 109 4.02 7.16 -10.84
N SER A 110 3.11 6.36 -11.37
CA SER A 110 1.96 6.83 -12.16
C SER A 110 0.98 7.61 -11.28
N LEU A 111 0.70 7.15 -10.05
CA LEU A 111 -0.10 7.88 -9.07
C LEU A 111 0.56 9.21 -8.66
N ILE A 112 1.88 9.23 -8.48
CA ILE A 112 2.65 10.45 -8.18
C ILE A 112 2.52 11.48 -9.30
N ARG A 113 2.57 11.06 -10.57
CA ARG A 113 2.40 11.98 -11.71
C ARG A 113 1.03 12.67 -11.68
N ILE A 114 -0.04 11.96 -11.34
CA ILE A 114 -1.38 12.54 -11.16
C ILE A 114 -1.38 13.55 -10.02
N ARG A 115 -0.85 13.16 -8.86
CA ARG A 115 -0.76 14.03 -7.68
C ARG A 115 0.02 15.29 -7.94
N SER A 116 1.08 15.22 -8.75
CA SER A 116 1.97 16.35 -9.07
C SER A 116 1.45 17.25 -10.18
N ASN A 117 0.30 16.96 -10.80
CA ASN A 117 -0.23 17.72 -11.91
C ASN A 117 -1.45 18.59 -11.51
N PRO A 118 -1.24 19.88 -11.13
CA PRO A 118 -2.32 20.77 -10.73
C PRO A 118 -3.36 21.03 -11.84
N THR A 119 -2.94 20.88 -13.10
CA THR A 119 -3.80 21.10 -14.27
C THR A 119 -4.80 19.96 -14.44
N TYR A 120 -4.40 18.73 -14.11
CA TYR A 120 -5.28 17.57 -14.10
C TYR A 120 -6.42 17.74 -13.08
N MET A 121 -6.08 18.07 -11.84
CA MET A 121 -7.04 18.31 -10.77
C MET A 121 -8.06 19.41 -11.11
N ARG A 122 -7.60 20.53 -11.74
CA ARG A 122 -8.48 21.63 -12.15
C ARG A 122 -9.38 21.28 -13.33
N ARG A 123 -8.89 20.47 -14.28
CA ARG A 123 -9.68 20.05 -15.44
C ARG A 123 -10.77 19.05 -15.05
N GLN A 124 -10.45 18.10 -14.19
CA GLN A 124 -11.42 17.13 -13.70
C GLN A 124 -12.59 17.83 -12.98
N ARG A 125 -12.31 18.72 -12.03
CA ARG A 125 -13.34 19.52 -11.34
C ARG A 125 -14.20 20.37 -12.29
N ARG A 126 -13.65 20.82 -13.41
CA ARG A 126 -14.41 21.55 -14.44
C ARG A 126 -15.31 20.64 -15.26
N LEU A 127 -14.83 19.43 -15.59
CA LEU A 127 -15.60 18.45 -16.36
C LEU A 127 -16.75 17.87 -15.52
N GLU A 128 -16.54 17.63 -14.24
CA GLU A 128 -17.56 17.19 -13.29
C GLU A 128 -18.66 18.25 -13.16
N LYS A 129 -18.30 19.51 -12.95
CA LYS A 129 -19.28 20.63 -12.88
C LYS A 129 -20.04 20.86 -14.21
N LEU A 130 -19.41 20.59 -15.35
CA LEU A 130 -20.07 20.66 -16.65
C LEU A 130 -21.04 19.47 -16.87
N ALA A 131 -20.68 18.29 -16.42
CA ALA A 131 -21.53 17.10 -16.48
C ALA A 131 -22.78 17.24 -15.58
N GLU A 132 -22.62 17.82 -14.38
CA GLU A 132 -23.73 18.13 -13.47
C GLU A 132 -24.69 19.20 -14.02
N SER A 133 -24.17 20.13 -14.84
CA SER A 133 -24.96 21.24 -15.38
C SER A 133 -25.73 20.93 -16.68
N MET A 134 -25.54 19.74 -17.28
CA MET A 134 -26.13 19.38 -18.60
C MET A 134 -26.72 17.96 -18.63
N PRO A 135 -27.90 17.72 -18.05
CA PRO A 135 -28.46 16.35 -17.92
C PRO A 135 -28.81 15.65 -19.24
N TRP A 136 -28.93 16.36 -20.37
CA TRP A 136 -29.36 15.80 -21.66
C TRP A 136 -28.21 15.53 -22.67
N VAL A 137 -26.98 15.86 -22.30
CA VAL A 137 -25.80 15.65 -23.16
C VAL A 137 -25.22 14.23 -23.05
N GLY A 138 -25.70 13.42 -22.10
CA GLY A 138 -25.22 12.05 -21.86
C GLY A 138 -25.27 11.15 -23.09
N GLU A 139 -26.35 11.14 -23.85
CA GLU A 139 -26.53 10.25 -25.00
C GLU A 139 -25.71 10.63 -26.24
N ILE A 140 -25.41 11.90 -26.43
CA ILE A 140 -24.60 12.36 -27.59
C ILE A 140 -23.11 12.23 -27.28
N LEU A 141 -22.73 12.32 -26.00
CA LEU A 141 -21.35 12.15 -25.54
C LEU A 141 -20.85 10.70 -25.64
N GLU A 142 -21.72 9.70 -25.47
CA GLU A 142 -21.33 8.30 -25.54
C GLU A 142 -20.80 7.85 -26.92
N ARG A 143 -21.25 8.44 -28.01
CA ARG A 143 -20.85 8.08 -29.38
C ARG A 143 -19.70 8.89 -29.98
N GLY A 144 -19.50 10.12 -29.55
CA GLY A 144 -18.49 11.04 -30.12
C GLY A 144 -17.22 11.19 -29.29
N ILE A 145 -17.27 10.87 -28.00
CA ILE A 145 -16.17 11.07 -27.05
C ILE A 145 -15.32 9.80 -26.86
N SER A 146 -15.73 8.65 -27.40
CA SER A 146 -14.94 7.41 -27.25
C SER A 146 -13.51 7.55 -27.80
N ALA A 147 -13.32 8.19 -28.95
CA ALA A 147 -12.00 8.37 -29.57
C ALA A 147 -11.17 9.47 -28.87
N THR A 148 -11.80 10.59 -28.46
CA THR A 148 -11.12 11.65 -27.71
C THR A 148 -10.89 11.29 -26.24
N LYS A 149 -11.79 10.52 -25.63
CA LYS A 149 -11.54 9.91 -24.30
C LYS A 149 -10.39 8.91 -24.34
N ALA A 150 -10.31 8.08 -25.38
CA ALA A 150 -9.20 7.14 -25.53
C ALA A 150 -7.84 7.87 -25.68
N ALA A 151 -7.77 8.92 -26.49
CA ALA A 151 -6.54 9.70 -26.67
C ALA A 151 -6.15 10.52 -25.43
N ILE A 152 -7.13 11.01 -24.65
CA ILE A 152 -6.88 11.66 -23.35
C ILE A 152 -6.55 10.61 -22.28
N ARG A 153 -7.13 9.41 -22.36
CA ARG A 153 -6.90 8.27 -21.48
C ARG A 153 -5.47 7.74 -21.59
N GLU A 154 -4.91 7.62 -22.80
CA GLU A 154 -3.52 7.20 -23.02
C GLU A 154 -2.49 8.17 -22.39
N MET A 155 -2.88 9.41 -22.08
CA MET A 155 -2.02 10.38 -21.39
C MET A 155 -2.00 10.21 -19.86
N PHE A 156 -2.88 9.36 -19.26
CA PHE A 156 -3.07 9.27 -17.80
C PHE A 156 -3.25 7.80 -17.34
N GLU A 157 -2.15 7.12 -17.08
CA GLU A 157 -2.04 5.68 -16.86
C GLU A 157 -2.81 5.04 -15.67
N PRO A 158 -3.04 5.63 -14.48
CA PRO A 158 -3.67 4.88 -13.39
C PRO A 158 -5.11 4.43 -13.62
N PRO A 159 -6.00 5.23 -14.23
CA PRO A 159 -7.32 4.75 -14.58
C PRO A 159 -7.28 3.49 -15.45
N ALA A 160 -6.38 3.47 -16.45
CA ALA A 160 -6.23 2.36 -17.37
C ALA A 160 -5.84 1.04 -16.69
N PHE A 161 -5.04 1.10 -15.62
CA PHE A 161 -4.66 -0.09 -14.85
C PHE A 161 -5.88 -0.73 -14.17
N PHE A 162 -6.67 0.05 -13.42
CA PHE A 162 -7.85 -0.47 -12.71
C PHE A 162 -8.95 -0.90 -13.68
N GLU A 163 -9.16 -0.13 -14.74
CA GLU A 163 -10.16 -0.44 -15.77
C GLU A 163 -9.80 -1.70 -16.57
N ALA A 164 -8.52 -1.95 -16.84
CA ALA A 164 -8.06 -3.19 -17.46
C ALA A 164 -8.33 -4.43 -16.58
N LEU A 165 -8.39 -4.24 -15.26
CA LEU A 165 -8.80 -5.29 -14.32
C LEU A 165 -10.33 -5.40 -14.16
N GLY A 166 -11.12 -4.54 -14.82
CA GLY A 166 -12.58 -4.52 -14.67
C GLY A 166 -13.06 -3.75 -13.44
N ILE A 167 -12.24 -2.86 -12.90
CA ILE A 167 -12.55 -2.04 -11.72
C ILE A 167 -12.78 -0.59 -12.17
N THR A 168 -13.93 -0.01 -11.85
CA THR A 168 -14.21 1.39 -12.15
C THR A 168 -13.31 2.31 -11.32
N TYR A 169 -12.68 3.28 -11.95
CA TYR A 169 -11.83 4.25 -11.26
C TYR A 169 -12.50 5.63 -11.19
N LEU A 170 -12.53 6.19 -9.98
CA LEU A 170 -13.02 7.53 -9.68
C LEU A 170 -11.95 8.34 -8.93
N GLY A 171 -11.82 9.61 -9.26
CA GLY A 171 -10.86 10.51 -8.62
C GLY A 171 -9.75 10.99 -9.56
N PRO A 172 -8.66 11.58 -9.04
CA PRO A 172 -8.38 11.68 -7.60
C PRO A 172 -9.20 12.77 -6.89
N PHE A 173 -9.55 12.52 -5.62
CA PHE A 173 -10.27 13.43 -4.72
C PHE A 173 -9.31 14.00 -3.67
N ASP A 174 -9.63 15.19 -3.13
CA ASP A 174 -8.90 15.75 -1.99
C ASP A 174 -9.31 15.02 -0.70
N GLY A 175 -8.44 14.18 -0.17
CA GLY A 175 -8.67 13.39 1.04
C GLY A 175 -8.77 14.19 2.35
N HIS A 176 -8.57 15.50 2.30
CA HIS A 176 -8.76 16.41 3.42
C HIS A 176 -10.03 17.27 3.27
N ASN A 177 -10.79 17.08 2.19
CA ASN A 177 -12.11 17.67 1.98
C ASN A 177 -13.18 16.61 2.27
N ILE A 178 -13.78 16.68 3.47
CA ILE A 178 -14.76 15.69 3.94
C ILE A 178 -16.01 15.70 3.05
N GLU A 179 -16.49 16.87 2.62
CA GLU A 179 -17.68 17.00 1.78
C GLU A 179 -17.48 16.33 0.41
N GLU A 180 -16.29 16.51 -0.20
CA GLU A 180 -15.94 15.88 -1.47
C GLU A 180 -15.87 14.34 -1.34
N ILE A 181 -15.32 13.83 -0.22
CA ILE A 181 -15.25 12.40 0.05
C ILE A 181 -16.64 11.80 0.29
N GLU A 182 -17.50 12.47 1.07
CA GLU A 182 -18.86 12.02 1.32
C GLU A 182 -19.68 11.94 0.03
N GLN A 183 -19.55 12.94 -0.85
CA GLN A 183 -20.20 12.93 -2.15
C GLN A 183 -19.65 11.80 -3.05
N ALA A 184 -18.33 11.62 -3.09
CA ALA A 184 -17.71 10.56 -3.87
C ALA A 184 -18.12 9.16 -3.38
N LEU A 185 -18.22 8.95 -2.07
CA LEU A 185 -18.69 7.70 -1.48
C LEU A 185 -20.17 7.45 -1.79
N SER A 186 -21.00 8.48 -1.73
CA SER A 186 -22.43 8.38 -2.07
C SER A 186 -22.61 7.99 -3.53
N ASN A 187 -21.83 8.57 -4.43
CA ASN A 187 -21.86 8.22 -5.85
C ASN A 187 -21.33 6.80 -6.10
N ALA A 188 -20.26 6.39 -5.39
CA ALA A 188 -19.67 5.06 -5.54
C ALA A 188 -20.62 3.91 -5.19
N VAL A 189 -21.57 4.17 -4.30
CA VAL A 189 -22.58 3.21 -3.87
C VAL A 189 -23.52 2.79 -5.02
N GLU A 190 -23.74 3.65 -6.01
CA GLU A 190 -24.63 3.40 -7.14
C GLU A 190 -23.99 2.49 -8.23
N PHE A 191 -22.68 2.30 -8.19
CA PHE A 191 -22.01 1.46 -9.19
C PHE A 191 -22.30 -0.02 -8.98
N GLU A 192 -22.54 -0.71 -10.10
CA GLU A 192 -22.63 -2.16 -10.16
C GLU A 192 -21.23 -2.74 -10.40
N GLY A 193 -20.66 -3.41 -9.39
CA GLY A 193 -19.31 -3.96 -9.44
C GLY A 193 -18.31 -3.23 -8.55
N PRO A 194 -17.01 -3.58 -8.66
CA PRO A 194 -15.96 -2.97 -7.84
C PRO A 194 -15.59 -1.58 -8.36
N VAL A 195 -15.43 -0.64 -7.42
CA VAL A 195 -15.05 0.75 -7.72
C VAL A 195 -13.89 1.18 -6.82
N VAL A 196 -12.91 1.86 -7.41
CA VAL A 196 -11.80 2.51 -6.69
C VAL A 196 -12.07 4.00 -6.59
N LEU A 197 -12.10 4.51 -5.38
CA LEU A 197 -12.02 5.95 -5.07
C LEU A 197 -10.57 6.28 -4.75
N HIS A 198 -9.89 6.98 -5.63
CA HIS A 198 -8.52 7.45 -5.42
C HIS A 198 -8.56 8.75 -4.62
N VAL A 199 -8.01 8.71 -3.41
CA VAL A 199 -8.06 9.80 -2.43
C VAL A 199 -6.64 10.24 -2.10
N LEU A 200 -6.32 11.50 -2.37
CA LEU A 200 -5.01 12.09 -2.10
C LEU A 200 -4.96 12.63 -0.68
N THR A 201 -4.02 12.15 0.12
CA THR A 201 -3.80 12.63 1.48
C THR A 201 -2.35 13.04 1.71
N GLN A 202 -2.13 13.77 2.80
CA GLN A 202 -0.81 14.10 3.32
C GLN A 202 -0.59 13.36 4.63
N LYS A 203 0.41 12.48 4.66
CA LYS A 203 0.76 11.72 5.86
C LYS A 203 1.15 12.66 7.01
N GLY A 204 0.57 12.42 8.18
CA GLY A 204 0.85 13.21 9.39
C GLY A 204 0.10 14.54 9.48
N ARG A 205 -0.68 14.94 8.48
CA ARG A 205 -1.40 16.21 8.45
C ARG A 205 -2.31 16.39 9.68
N GLY A 206 -2.22 17.55 10.29
CA GLY A 206 -2.97 17.89 11.51
C GLY A 206 -2.21 17.58 12.80
N HIS A 207 -1.02 16.95 12.72
CA HIS A 207 -0.16 16.68 13.86
C HIS A 207 1.25 17.21 13.60
N ALA A 208 1.56 18.39 14.12
CA ALA A 208 2.81 19.09 13.82
C ALA A 208 4.09 18.25 13.99
N PRO A 209 4.24 17.38 15.02
CA PRO A 209 5.40 16.51 15.12
C PRO A 209 5.55 15.55 13.93
N ALA A 210 4.44 15.01 13.40
CA ALA A 210 4.47 14.12 12.26
C ALA A 210 4.73 14.85 10.93
N GLU A 211 4.23 16.09 10.80
CA GLU A 211 4.49 16.92 9.62
C GLU A 211 5.97 17.33 9.55
N GLN A 212 6.64 17.52 10.70
CA GLN A 212 8.04 17.89 10.82
C GLN A 212 9.00 16.70 10.70
N ASP A 213 8.52 15.48 10.91
CA ASP A 213 9.33 14.27 10.73
C ASP A 213 9.52 13.98 9.24
N SER A 214 10.65 14.38 8.68
CA SER A 214 10.99 14.24 7.27
C SER A 214 11.27 12.78 6.85
N ILE A 215 11.52 11.88 7.81
CA ILE A 215 11.92 10.49 7.54
C ILE A 215 10.69 9.56 7.48
N LYS A 216 9.94 9.48 8.56
CA LYS A 216 8.83 8.51 8.72
C LYS A 216 7.45 9.16 8.78
N HIS A 217 7.36 10.47 8.99
CA HIS A 217 6.12 11.16 9.35
C HIS A 217 5.39 10.46 10.51
N MET A 218 6.15 10.03 11.51
CA MET A 218 5.67 9.26 12.65
C MET A 218 4.84 8.02 12.24
N HIS A 219 5.28 7.32 11.18
CA HIS A 219 4.66 6.04 10.80
C HIS A 219 4.74 5.03 11.96
N ASP A 220 5.85 5.04 12.65
CA ASP A 220 6.03 4.44 13.97
C ASP A 220 6.75 5.44 14.90
N THR A 221 6.68 5.18 16.19
CA THR A 221 7.35 5.96 17.22
C THR A 221 8.67 5.35 17.66
N SER A 222 9.05 4.21 17.09
CA SER A 222 10.30 3.53 17.37
C SER A 222 11.39 4.06 16.44
N GLY A 223 12.51 4.47 17.02
CA GLY A 223 13.76 4.77 16.31
C GLY A 223 14.80 3.69 16.62
N MET A 224 15.86 3.60 15.81
CA MET A 224 17.03 2.80 16.14
C MET A 224 17.59 3.28 17.49
N LYS A 225 17.61 2.39 18.48
CA LYS A 225 18.12 2.71 19.80
C LYS A 225 19.62 2.45 19.85
N SER A 226 20.36 3.36 20.49
CA SER A 226 21.79 3.15 20.73
C SER A 226 22.01 1.88 21.55
N GLY A 227 22.98 1.05 21.13
CA GLY A 227 23.25 -0.25 21.72
C GLY A 227 22.29 -1.37 21.31
N SER A 228 21.42 -1.13 20.33
CA SER A 228 20.53 -2.16 19.80
C SER A 228 21.23 -3.13 18.85
N TYR A 229 20.68 -4.32 18.67
CA TYR A 229 21.14 -5.27 17.65
C TYR A 229 21.03 -4.69 16.24
N THR A 230 20.03 -3.89 15.97
CA THR A 230 19.83 -3.19 14.69
C THR A 230 20.97 -2.22 14.39
N GLU A 231 21.47 -1.47 15.40
CA GLU A 231 22.63 -0.60 15.25
C GLU A 231 23.90 -1.42 14.95
N ALA A 232 24.14 -2.48 15.71
CA ALA A 232 25.28 -3.38 15.49
C ALA A 232 25.26 -4.02 14.10
N PHE A 233 24.07 -4.43 13.64
CA PHE A 233 23.86 -4.95 12.29
C PHE A 233 24.15 -3.88 11.22
N SER A 234 23.65 -2.66 11.41
CA SER A 234 23.87 -1.55 10.48
C SER A 234 25.35 -1.23 10.27
N GLU A 235 26.15 -1.24 11.35
CA GLU A 235 27.60 -1.08 11.25
C GLU A 235 28.28 -2.28 10.58
N ALA A 236 27.86 -3.50 10.95
CA ALA A 236 28.49 -4.73 10.45
C ALA A 236 28.28 -4.89 8.95
N ILE A 237 27.05 -4.65 8.43
CA ILE A 237 26.76 -4.83 7.00
C ILE A 237 27.53 -3.84 6.13
N VAL A 238 27.75 -2.62 6.59
CA VAL A 238 28.60 -1.63 5.90
C VAL A 238 30.03 -2.13 5.81
N LYS A 239 30.65 -2.58 6.93
CA LYS A 239 32.01 -3.13 6.97
C LYS A 239 32.16 -4.34 6.04
N VAL A 240 31.18 -5.25 6.04
CA VAL A 240 31.17 -6.42 5.16
C VAL A 240 31.04 -6.00 3.70
N GLY A 241 30.18 -5.01 3.40
CA GLY A 241 30.02 -4.45 2.06
C GLY A 241 31.26 -3.74 1.52
N GLU A 242 32.08 -3.14 2.38
CA GLU A 242 33.39 -2.57 2.03
C GLU A 242 34.43 -3.64 1.67
N SER A 243 34.43 -4.74 2.42
CA SER A 243 35.36 -5.84 2.21
C SER A 243 34.97 -6.78 1.08
N ASN A 244 33.69 -6.83 0.69
CA ASN A 244 33.19 -7.75 -0.33
C ASN A 244 32.15 -7.07 -1.23
N SER A 245 32.54 -6.77 -2.46
CA SER A 245 31.68 -6.13 -3.45
C SER A 245 30.50 -6.99 -3.92
N LYS A 246 30.50 -8.29 -3.64
CA LYS A 246 29.39 -9.20 -3.98
C LYS A 246 28.23 -9.11 -2.98
N VAL A 247 28.42 -8.49 -1.82
CA VAL A 247 27.37 -8.33 -0.82
C VAL A 247 26.35 -7.29 -1.30
N VAL A 248 25.10 -7.69 -1.31
CA VAL A 248 23.94 -6.86 -1.62
C VAL A 248 22.92 -6.97 -0.49
N ALA A 249 22.17 -5.90 -0.24
CA ALA A 249 21.13 -5.86 0.78
C ALA A 249 19.75 -5.73 0.14
N ILE A 250 18.77 -6.44 0.68
CA ILE A 250 17.36 -6.41 0.23
C ILE A 250 16.47 -6.18 1.42
N THR A 251 15.50 -5.29 1.28
CA THR A 251 14.45 -5.08 2.27
C THR A 251 13.08 -4.94 1.59
N ALA A 252 12.02 -5.07 2.38
CA ALA A 252 10.63 -4.95 1.93
C ALA A 252 9.97 -3.72 2.57
N ALA A 253 10.25 -2.52 2.04
CA ALA A 253 9.73 -1.22 2.48
C ALA A 253 10.13 -0.78 3.91
N MET A 254 11.16 -1.37 4.52
CA MET A 254 11.59 -1.06 5.90
C MET A 254 13.11 -0.82 6.05
N PRO A 255 13.74 0.01 5.17
CA PRO A 255 15.19 0.18 5.19
C PRO A 255 15.71 0.85 6.46
N ASP A 256 14.93 1.73 7.09
CA ASP A 256 15.30 2.42 8.32
C ASP A 256 15.25 1.47 9.52
N SER A 257 14.10 0.87 9.74
CA SER A 257 13.85 0.04 10.92
C SER A 257 14.63 -1.27 10.92
N THR A 258 15.14 -1.73 9.77
CA THR A 258 16.05 -2.88 9.66
C THR A 258 17.54 -2.49 9.60
N GLY A 259 17.88 -1.21 9.81
CA GLY A 259 19.28 -0.75 9.89
C GLY A 259 20.02 -0.65 8.55
N LEU A 260 19.30 -0.63 7.40
CA LEU A 260 19.94 -0.61 6.07
C LEU A 260 20.22 0.80 5.51
N LEU A 261 19.85 1.89 6.21
CA LEU A 261 20.04 3.24 5.67
C LEU A 261 21.50 3.55 5.38
N SER A 262 22.41 3.28 6.32
CA SER A 262 23.84 3.52 6.14
C SER A 262 24.45 2.69 5.00
N PHE A 263 23.99 1.45 4.82
CA PHE A 263 24.39 0.62 3.68
C PHE A 263 23.89 1.20 2.35
N ARG A 264 22.64 1.65 2.30
CA ARG A 264 22.05 2.27 1.12
C ARG A 264 22.76 3.57 0.72
N GLU A 265 23.11 4.41 1.71
CA GLU A 265 23.85 5.64 1.46
C GLU A 265 25.26 5.35 0.90
N ARG A 266 25.92 4.33 1.43
CA ARG A 266 27.30 3.95 1.04
C ARG A 266 27.36 3.18 -0.26
N PHE A 267 26.33 2.35 -0.56
CA PHE A 267 26.27 1.44 -1.70
C PHE A 267 24.88 1.46 -2.36
N PRO A 268 24.45 2.58 -2.97
CA PRO A 268 23.09 2.72 -3.49
C PRO A 268 22.74 1.65 -4.54
N ASP A 269 23.68 1.25 -5.39
CA ASP A 269 23.47 0.23 -6.44
C ASP A 269 23.43 -1.21 -5.91
N ARG A 270 23.69 -1.42 -4.61
CA ARG A 270 23.71 -2.73 -3.96
C ARG A 270 22.66 -2.86 -2.86
N CYS A 271 21.77 -1.89 -2.72
CA CYS A 271 20.67 -1.90 -1.77
C CYS A 271 19.34 -1.84 -2.50
N PHE A 272 18.54 -2.89 -2.34
CA PHE A 272 17.29 -3.08 -3.04
C PHE A 272 16.11 -3.00 -2.05
N ASP A 273 15.23 -2.02 -2.24
CA ASP A 273 13.94 -1.99 -1.58
C ASP A 273 12.89 -2.46 -2.58
N VAL A 274 12.19 -3.53 -2.27
CA VAL A 274 11.22 -4.15 -3.18
C VAL A 274 9.76 -3.75 -2.90
N GLY A 275 9.54 -2.79 -2.01
CA GLY A 275 8.19 -2.49 -1.50
C GLY A 275 7.71 -3.57 -0.53
N ILE A 276 6.42 -3.61 -0.24
CA ILE A 276 5.85 -4.61 0.69
C ILE A 276 5.66 -5.94 -0.07
N ALA A 277 6.77 -6.58 -0.46
CA ALA A 277 6.80 -7.77 -1.31
C ALA A 277 7.84 -8.79 -0.83
N GLU A 278 7.62 -9.35 0.35
CA GLU A 278 8.57 -10.24 1.03
C GLU A 278 8.86 -11.52 0.22
N GLN A 279 7.85 -12.10 -0.43
CA GLN A 279 8.01 -13.27 -1.31
C GLN A 279 8.96 -12.96 -2.48
N HIS A 280 8.74 -11.80 -3.13
CA HIS A 280 9.62 -11.34 -4.20
C HIS A 280 11.06 -11.09 -3.69
N ALA A 281 11.21 -10.50 -2.50
CA ALA A 281 12.52 -10.27 -1.88
C ALA A 281 13.32 -11.56 -1.78
N VAL A 282 12.71 -12.64 -1.30
CA VAL A 282 13.38 -13.93 -1.10
C VAL A 282 13.72 -14.60 -2.43
N THR A 283 12.76 -14.69 -3.36
CA THR A 283 13.02 -15.32 -4.67
C THR A 283 14.04 -14.51 -5.48
N ALA A 284 13.99 -13.16 -5.42
CA ALA A 284 15.00 -12.32 -6.05
C ALA A 284 16.39 -12.52 -5.43
N ALA A 285 16.48 -12.67 -4.10
CA ALA A 285 17.72 -13.00 -3.41
C ALA A 285 18.27 -14.35 -3.88
N ALA A 286 17.43 -15.36 -4.06
CA ALA A 286 17.83 -16.65 -4.63
C ALA A 286 18.44 -16.47 -6.02
N GLY A 287 17.79 -15.72 -6.92
CA GLY A 287 18.31 -15.39 -8.24
C GLY A 287 19.64 -14.65 -8.21
N MET A 288 19.80 -13.68 -7.30
CA MET A 288 21.06 -12.96 -7.11
C MET A 288 22.19 -13.88 -6.60
N ALA A 289 21.87 -14.81 -5.71
CA ALA A 289 22.83 -15.80 -5.23
C ALA A 289 23.27 -16.76 -6.34
N MET A 290 22.34 -17.22 -7.19
CA MET A 290 22.66 -17.99 -8.40
C MET A 290 23.55 -17.20 -9.35
N GLY A 291 23.39 -15.88 -9.45
CA GLY A 291 24.22 -14.95 -10.19
C GLY A 291 25.62 -14.68 -9.56
N GLY A 292 25.91 -15.30 -8.41
CA GLY A 292 27.22 -15.21 -7.74
C GLY A 292 27.32 -14.06 -6.73
N LEU A 293 26.24 -13.38 -6.41
CA LEU A 293 26.17 -12.38 -5.34
C LEU A 293 26.02 -13.04 -3.95
N ARG A 294 26.07 -12.23 -2.92
CA ARG A 294 25.86 -12.62 -1.52
C ARG A 294 24.74 -11.76 -0.91
N PRO A 295 23.48 -12.13 -1.15
CA PRO A 295 22.35 -11.34 -0.68
C PRO A 295 22.14 -11.48 0.82
N VAL A 296 21.82 -10.34 1.45
CA VAL A 296 21.36 -10.21 2.82
C VAL A 296 19.97 -9.65 2.79
N VAL A 297 18.99 -10.44 3.20
CA VAL A 297 17.57 -10.04 3.29
C VAL A 297 17.28 -9.59 4.71
N ALA A 298 17.01 -8.30 4.89
CA ALA A 298 16.69 -7.71 6.19
C ALA A 298 15.22 -7.30 6.24
N VAL A 299 14.43 -8.06 6.98
CA VAL A 299 12.97 -7.94 7.09
C VAL A 299 12.54 -8.30 8.51
N TYR A 300 11.48 -7.68 9.03
CA TYR A 300 10.92 -8.08 10.31
C TYR A 300 10.50 -9.56 10.30
N SER A 301 10.81 -10.25 11.39
CA SER A 301 10.54 -11.69 11.54
C SER A 301 9.08 -12.06 11.27
N THR A 302 8.14 -11.26 11.79
CA THR A 302 6.71 -11.48 11.58
C THR A 302 6.31 -11.38 10.10
N PHE A 303 6.90 -10.44 9.35
CA PHE A 303 6.57 -10.26 7.92
C PHE A 303 7.28 -11.28 7.01
N LEU A 304 8.44 -11.78 7.43
CA LEU A 304 9.14 -12.82 6.68
C LEU A 304 8.33 -14.13 6.62
N THR A 305 7.40 -14.35 7.53
CA THR A 305 6.49 -15.51 7.49
C THR A 305 5.68 -15.61 6.20
N ARG A 306 5.46 -14.50 5.47
CA ARG A 306 4.84 -14.51 4.14
C ARG A 306 5.65 -15.26 3.08
N ALA A 307 6.96 -15.34 3.26
CA ALA A 307 7.89 -15.91 2.30
C ALA A 307 8.44 -17.28 2.73
N ILE A 308 7.80 -17.99 3.66
CA ILE A 308 8.24 -19.31 4.14
C ILE A 308 8.38 -20.30 2.99
N ASP A 309 7.44 -20.29 2.07
CA ASP A 309 7.46 -21.15 0.88
C ASP A 309 8.72 -20.87 0.03
N GLN A 310 8.98 -19.60 -0.26
CA GLN A 310 10.13 -19.16 -1.05
C GLN A 310 11.46 -19.43 -0.32
N ILE A 311 11.49 -19.29 1.00
CA ILE A 311 12.67 -19.64 1.80
C ILE A 311 12.99 -21.14 1.64
N ASN A 312 11.97 -21.99 1.74
CA ASN A 312 12.16 -23.43 1.69
C ASN A 312 12.50 -23.92 0.27
N LEU A 313 11.74 -23.47 -0.73
CA LEU A 313 11.85 -23.99 -2.10
C LEU A 313 12.92 -23.24 -2.89
N ASP A 314 12.92 -21.89 -2.88
CA ASP A 314 13.81 -21.13 -3.76
C ASP A 314 15.23 -21.02 -3.19
N VAL A 315 15.36 -20.99 -1.86
CA VAL A 315 16.67 -20.85 -1.20
C VAL A 315 17.15 -22.18 -0.61
N GLY A 316 16.34 -22.79 0.25
CA GLY A 316 16.76 -23.97 1.02
C GLY A 316 17.01 -25.20 0.15
N LEU A 317 16.05 -25.56 -0.71
CA LEU A 317 16.18 -26.71 -1.61
C LEU A 317 17.37 -26.58 -2.59
N HIS A 318 17.72 -25.35 -2.97
CA HIS A 318 18.83 -25.05 -3.86
C HIS A 318 20.16 -24.77 -3.12
N GLU A 319 20.17 -24.85 -1.79
CA GLU A 319 21.35 -24.61 -0.94
C GLU A 319 22.05 -23.27 -1.24
N LEU A 320 21.28 -22.23 -1.51
CA LEU A 320 21.79 -20.93 -1.93
C LEU A 320 22.32 -20.10 -0.74
N PRO A 321 23.44 -19.38 -0.92
CA PRO A 321 24.04 -18.58 0.15
C PRO A 321 23.31 -17.24 0.35
N VAL A 322 22.08 -17.30 0.81
CA VAL A 322 21.24 -16.15 1.22
C VAL A 322 21.28 -16.02 2.73
N ILE A 323 21.52 -14.82 3.23
CA ILE A 323 21.51 -14.51 4.66
C ILE A 323 20.20 -13.79 4.99
N PHE A 324 19.47 -14.28 6.00
CA PHE A 324 18.29 -13.64 6.54
C PHE A 324 18.61 -12.95 7.86
N CYS A 325 18.37 -11.65 7.93
CA CYS A 325 18.50 -10.85 9.14
C CYS A 325 17.09 -10.38 9.56
N ASN A 326 16.63 -10.98 10.64
CA ASN A 326 15.28 -10.74 11.16
C ASN A 326 15.35 -9.81 12.37
N ASP A 327 14.57 -8.73 12.34
CA ASP A 327 14.43 -7.80 13.45
C ASP A 327 13.08 -8.01 14.14
#